data_c1637e7a123653ed178aaceb28f35ff3
#
_entry.id   c1637e7a123653ed178aaceb28f35ff3
#
_cell.length_a   1.000
_cell.length_b   1.000
_cell.length_c   1.000
_cell.angle_alpha   90.00
_cell.angle_beta   90.00
_cell.angle_gamma   90.00
#
_symmetry.space_group_name_H-M   'P 1'
#
loop_
_entity.id
_entity.type
_entity.pdbx_description
1 polymer ?
#
loop_
_entity_poly.entity_id
_entity_poly.type
_entity_poly.pdbx_seq_one_letter_code
_entity_poly.pdbx_strand_id
1 'polypeptide(L)'
;MVKYRFEQIAINSTEKKKPVEEDRFTYLGLEHLDSGSLKVTRFGSEVAPIGEKLVMHKGDVLFGKRRAYQKKVAIAPFDGIFSAHGMVLRPREDVIDKSFFPLFISSDYFLDAAIKISVGSLSPTINWRDLKTLEFELPDLATQRKLAETLWSINDTMETYKKLIAATDELVKSQFMELFGDPKTNQKGLPILKIGEFGKVKGGKRLPKGESYADHTTNHPYVRVIDMVKHSVTIPALVYLTQATHEKISRYTISSKDVYISIAGTIGQVGAIPDSIDGANLTENAAKIVLNEGAPVDRDYLIWYLSLPAGAEQIEEKTMHTTQPKLALYRIEEIEVLVPPIAEQRSFAAFVQQSDKSKLLISRLKEFILM
;
A
#
# COMPACT_ATOMS: atom_id res chain seq x y z
N MET A 1 17.42 30.79 13.90
CA MET A 1 16.39 30.68 12.84
C MET A 1 15.88 32.08 12.52
N VAL A 2 15.61 32.36 11.22
CA VAL A 2 15.08 33.63 10.74
C VAL A 2 13.71 33.39 10.13
N LYS A 3 12.78 34.31 10.37
CA LYS A 3 11.40 34.19 9.91
C LYS A 3 11.23 34.93 8.58
N TYR A 4 10.68 34.23 7.59
CA TYR A 4 10.46 34.75 6.25
C TYR A 4 9.01 34.50 5.82
N ARG A 5 8.43 35.43 5.05
CA ARG A 5 7.20 35.18 4.33
C ARG A 5 7.48 34.23 3.17
N PHE A 6 6.49 33.39 2.81
CA PHE A 6 6.70 32.40 1.75
C PHE A 6 7.07 33.04 0.39
N GLU A 7 6.58 34.23 0.09
CA GLU A 7 7.02 34.99 -1.12
C GLU A 7 8.50 35.39 -1.12
N GLN A 8 9.14 35.42 0.05
CA GLN A 8 10.59 35.63 0.20
C GLN A 8 11.37 34.31 0.08
N ILE A 9 10.70 33.16 0.20
CA ILE A 9 11.30 31.83 0.14
C ILE A 9 11.17 31.25 -1.28
N ALA A 10 10.03 31.47 -1.93
CA ALA A 10 9.68 30.83 -3.18
C ALA A 10 9.10 31.81 -4.21
N ILE A 11 9.32 31.50 -5.47
CA ILE A 11 8.68 32.12 -6.63
C ILE A 11 7.63 31.15 -7.16
N ASN A 12 6.39 31.60 -7.35
CA ASN A 12 5.37 30.86 -8.06
C ASN A 12 5.45 31.21 -9.57
N SER A 13 5.91 30.30 -10.40
CA SER A 13 5.90 30.48 -11.85
C SER A 13 4.48 30.49 -12.38
N THR A 14 4.14 31.55 -13.11
CA THR A 14 2.81 31.71 -13.75
C THR A 14 2.87 31.53 -15.26
N GLU A 15 4.03 31.10 -15.76
CA GLU A 15 4.20 30.82 -17.19
C GLU A 15 3.26 29.73 -17.64
N LYS A 16 2.55 29.97 -18.74
CA LYS A 16 1.54 29.07 -19.27
C LYS A 16 1.71 28.89 -20.77
N LYS A 17 1.25 27.75 -21.24
CA LYS A 17 1.20 27.46 -22.67
C LYS A 17 -0.11 26.71 -22.98
N LYS A 18 -0.65 26.91 -24.19
CA LYS A 18 -1.69 26.03 -24.74
C LYS A 18 -0.97 24.78 -25.26
N PRO A 19 -1.34 23.57 -24.77
CA PRO A 19 -0.69 22.35 -25.20
C PRO A 19 -0.85 22.11 -26.71
N VAL A 20 0.17 21.55 -27.31
CA VAL A 20 0.18 20.94 -28.65
C VAL A 20 0.27 19.42 -28.51
N GLU A 21 0.11 18.66 -29.60
CA GLU A 21 0.06 17.19 -29.54
C GLU A 21 1.30 16.57 -28.89
N GLU A 22 2.48 17.14 -29.13
CA GLU A 22 3.76 16.67 -28.61
C GLU A 22 3.85 16.82 -27.08
N ASP A 23 3.16 17.79 -26.50
CA ASP A 23 3.19 18.02 -25.05
C ASP A 23 2.57 16.88 -24.24
N ARG A 24 1.80 15.99 -24.87
CA ARG A 24 1.25 14.80 -24.21
C ARG A 24 2.34 13.89 -23.65
N PHE A 25 3.52 13.88 -24.24
CA PHE A 25 4.65 13.04 -23.80
C PHE A 25 5.43 13.64 -22.62
N THR A 26 5.28 14.94 -22.36
CA THR A 26 5.94 15.66 -21.26
C THR A 26 4.95 16.34 -20.32
N TYR A 27 3.72 15.81 -20.26
CA TYR A 27 2.68 16.27 -19.37
C TYR A 27 2.77 15.61 -17.99
N LEU A 28 2.63 16.44 -16.95
CA LEU A 28 2.43 16.01 -15.57
C LEU A 28 1.09 16.53 -15.04
N GLY A 29 0.22 15.60 -14.66
CA GLY A 29 -1.00 15.87 -13.91
C GLY A 29 -0.82 15.58 -12.42
N LEU A 30 -1.79 15.96 -11.58
CA LEU A 30 -1.74 15.58 -10.15
C LEU A 30 -1.85 14.06 -9.94
N GLU A 31 -2.38 13.33 -10.90
CA GLU A 31 -2.43 11.86 -10.94
C GLU A 31 -1.05 11.20 -11.06
N HIS A 32 -0.05 11.93 -11.55
CA HIS A 32 1.32 11.45 -11.70
C HIS A 32 2.19 11.72 -10.46
N LEU A 33 1.72 12.55 -9.54
CA LEU A 33 2.41 12.86 -8.29
C LEU A 33 1.92 11.93 -7.18
N ASP A 34 2.83 11.16 -6.61
CA ASP A 34 2.54 10.27 -5.49
C ASP A 34 2.73 11.00 -4.16
N SER A 35 1.80 10.80 -3.21
CA SER A 35 1.92 11.36 -1.87
C SER A 35 3.14 10.78 -1.16
N GLY A 36 3.94 11.63 -0.51
CA GLY A 36 5.15 11.21 0.22
C GLY A 36 6.32 10.80 -0.67
N SER A 37 6.30 11.15 -1.99
CA SER A 37 7.43 10.94 -2.90
C SER A 37 7.73 12.23 -3.66
N LEU A 38 9.00 12.63 -3.66
CA LEU A 38 9.49 13.74 -4.49
C LEU A 38 9.80 13.31 -5.92
N LYS A 39 9.75 11.99 -6.19
CA LYS A 39 10.12 11.41 -7.49
C LYS A 39 8.88 11.14 -8.33
N VAL A 40 8.94 11.54 -9.60
CA VAL A 40 7.92 11.21 -10.61
C VAL A 40 8.33 9.92 -11.31
N THR A 41 7.43 8.94 -11.34
CA THR A 41 7.63 7.63 -11.99
C THR A 41 6.71 7.43 -13.18
N ARG A 42 5.65 8.22 -13.30
CA ARG A 42 4.64 8.15 -14.35
C ARG A 42 4.40 9.53 -14.94
N PHE A 43 4.23 9.65 -16.22
CA PHE A 43 3.98 10.91 -16.92
C PHE A 43 3.30 10.67 -18.27
N GLY A 44 2.87 11.75 -18.89
CA GLY A 44 2.23 11.70 -20.19
C GLY A 44 0.71 11.54 -20.14
N SER A 45 0.07 11.59 -21.28
CA SER A 45 -1.36 11.35 -21.46
C SER A 45 -1.62 10.71 -22.82
N GLU A 46 -2.73 9.98 -22.97
CA GLU A 46 -3.12 9.34 -24.22
C GLU A 46 -3.44 10.36 -25.32
N VAL A 47 -3.97 11.52 -24.92
CA VAL A 47 -4.32 12.63 -25.80
C VAL A 47 -3.73 13.92 -25.27
N ALA A 48 -3.58 14.93 -26.15
CA ALA A 48 -3.09 16.25 -25.73
C ALA A 48 -4.00 16.84 -24.65
N PRO A 49 -3.43 17.35 -23.52
CA PRO A 49 -4.21 17.93 -22.45
C PRO A 49 -4.93 19.21 -22.91
N ILE A 50 -6.23 19.30 -22.60
CA ILE A 50 -7.07 20.44 -22.97
C ILE A 50 -6.85 21.64 -22.02
N GLY A 51 -6.91 22.85 -22.58
CA GLY A 51 -6.79 24.12 -21.85
C GLY A 51 -5.36 24.45 -21.46
N GLU A 52 -5.13 25.69 -21.02
CA GLU A 52 -3.79 26.16 -20.63
C GLU A 52 -3.20 25.32 -19.50
N LYS A 53 -1.90 25.05 -19.60
CA LYS A 53 -1.09 24.35 -18.62
C LYS A 53 0.06 25.22 -18.16
N LEU A 54 0.56 24.98 -16.96
CA LEU A 54 1.76 25.62 -16.46
C LEU A 54 3.00 25.06 -17.18
N VAL A 55 3.95 25.91 -17.50
CA VAL A 55 5.26 25.49 -17.98
C VAL A 55 6.12 25.12 -16.78
N MET A 56 6.77 23.98 -16.84
CA MET A 56 7.73 23.52 -15.83
C MET A 56 9.09 23.27 -16.47
N HIS A 57 10.15 23.54 -15.73
CA HIS A 57 11.51 23.18 -16.09
C HIS A 57 12.05 22.10 -15.17
N LYS A 58 12.99 21.32 -15.68
CA LYS A 58 13.68 20.30 -14.90
C LYS A 58 14.23 20.88 -13.59
N GLY A 59 13.85 20.28 -12.46
CA GLY A 59 14.23 20.72 -11.13
C GLY A 59 13.23 21.64 -10.44
N ASP A 60 12.22 22.17 -11.15
CA ASP A 60 11.12 22.91 -10.51
C ASP A 60 10.38 22.03 -9.51
N VAL A 61 9.91 22.61 -8.42
CA VAL A 61 9.07 21.91 -7.45
C VAL A 61 7.60 22.05 -7.83
N LEU A 62 6.97 20.92 -8.06
CA LEU A 62 5.56 20.80 -8.45
C LEU A 62 4.72 20.56 -7.19
N PHE A 63 3.80 21.47 -6.90
CA PHE A 63 2.95 21.40 -5.72
C PHE A 63 1.48 21.29 -6.10
N GLY A 64 0.81 20.22 -5.65
CA GLY A 64 -0.61 19.98 -5.88
C GLY A 64 -1.48 20.90 -5.02
N LYS A 65 -1.93 22.04 -5.56
CA LYS A 65 -2.74 23.00 -4.81
C LYS A 65 -4.19 22.58 -4.61
N ARG A 66 -4.76 21.74 -5.48
CA ARG A 66 -6.12 21.22 -5.40
C ARG A 66 -6.14 19.89 -4.65
N ARG A 67 -7.10 19.69 -3.73
CA ARG A 67 -7.15 18.56 -2.79
C ARG A 67 -5.85 18.49 -1.98
N ALA A 68 -5.48 19.62 -1.39
CA ALA A 68 -4.20 19.83 -0.70
C ALA A 68 -3.92 18.78 0.39
N TYR A 69 -4.96 18.19 1.00
CA TYR A 69 -4.84 17.10 1.97
C TYR A 69 -4.14 15.85 1.41
N GLN A 70 -4.05 15.71 0.09
CA GLN A 70 -3.30 14.61 -0.53
C GLN A 70 -1.78 14.78 -0.45
N LYS A 71 -1.28 15.97 0.00
CA LYS A 71 0.14 16.24 0.23
C LYS A 71 1.03 15.87 -0.96
N LYS A 72 0.62 16.24 -2.18
CA LYS A 72 1.32 15.91 -3.43
C LYS A 72 2.37 16.95 -3.76
N VAL A 73 3.64 16.56 -3.69
CA VAL A 73 4.81 17.37 -4.06
C VAL A 73 5.78 16.51 -4.85
N ALA A 74 6.35 17.02 -5.93
CA ALA A 74 7.38 16.32 -6.69
C ALA A 74 8.38 17.30 -7.32
N ILE A 75 9.52 16.79 -7.76
CA ILE A 75 10.50 17.54 -8.57
C ILE A 75 10.28 17.20 -10.04
N ALA A 76 10.19 18.22 -10.89
CA ALA A 76 10.05 18.04 -12.33
C ALA A 76 11.28 17.30 -12.90
N PRO A 77 11.11 16.12 -13.53
CA PRO A 77 12.23 15.33 -14.03
C PRO A 77 12.76 15.81 -15.38
N PHE A 78 11.97 16.63 -16.09
CA PHE A 78 12.24 17.16 -17.42
C PHE A 78 11.49 18.48 -17.64
N ASP A 79 11.79 19.16 -18.73
CA ASP A 79 11.05 20.33 -19.20
C ASP A 79 9.74 19.88 -19.85
N GLY A 80 8.63 20.55 -19.52
CA GLY A 80 7.32 20.16 -20.04
C GLY A 80 6.19 21.02 -19.50
N ILE A 81 5.00 20.42 -19.42
CA ILE A 81 3.81 21.11 -18.93
C ILE A 81 3.22 20.41 -17.69
N PHE A 82 2.74 21.23 -16.77
CA PHE A 82 2.13 20.77 -15.51
C PHE A 82 0.66 21.22 -15.41
N SER A 83 -0.14 20.42 -14.74
CA SER A 83 -1.56 20.69 -14.51
C SER A 83 -1.79 22.07 -13.91
N ALA A 84 -2.79 22.80 -14.42
CA ALA A 84 -3.24 24.08 -13.86
C ALA A 84 -3.83 23.93 -12.41
N HIS A 85 -4.07 22.71 -11.95
CA HIS A 85 -4.46 22.40 -10.57
C HIS A 85 -3.28 22.30 -9.58
N GLY A 86 -2.08 22.61 -10.04
CA GLY A 86 -0.88 22.73 -9.22
C GLY A 86 -0.28 24.13 -9.21
N MET A 87 0.89 24.24 -8.61
CA MET A 87 1.80 25.39 -8.65
C MET A 87 3.18 24.87 -9.04
N VAL A 88 3.91 25.66 -9.83
CA VAL A 88 5.32 25.44 -10.15
C VAL A 88 6.12 26.42 -9.29
N LEU A 89 6.86 25.88 -8.33
CA LEU A 89 7.59 26.64 -7.32
C LEU A 89 9.10 26.57 -7.57
N ARG A 90 9.77 27.71 -7.49
CA ARG A 90 11.23 27.85 -7.59
C ARG A 90 11.79 28.48 -6.34
N PRO A 91 12.96 28.05 -5.83
CA PRO A 91 13.57 28.65 -4.64
C PRO A 91 14.07 30.06 -4.90
N ARG A 92 14.04 30.91 -3.88
CA ARG A 92 14.88 32.11 -3.82
C ARG A 92 16.17 31.74 -3.12
N GLU A 93 17.22 31.51 -3.91
CA GLU A 93 18.48 30.90 -3.47
C GLU A 93 19.28 31.78 -2.48
N ASP A 94 18.93 33.06 -2.36
CA ASP A 94 19.43 33.97 -1.32
C ASP A 94 18.83 33.69 0.08
N VAL A 95 17.71 32.95 0.17
CA VAL A 95 16.99 32.64 1.42
C VAL A 95 16.95 31.15 1.69
N ILE A 96 16.73 30.32 0.67
CA ILE A 96 16.62 28.88 0.81
C ILE A 96 17.53 28.13 -0.14
N ASP A 97 18.28 27.16 0.39
CA ASP A 97 19.15 26.33 -0.43
C ASP A 97 18.33 25.48 -1.41
N LYS A 98 18.79 25.40 -2.66
CA LYS A 98 18.11 24.70 -3.76
C LYS A 98 17.85 23.22 -3.45
N SER A 99 18.77 22.55 -2.76
CA SER A 99 18.63 21.14 -2.38
C SER A 99 17.70 20.95 -1.19
N PHE A 100 17.61 21.95 -0.31
CA PHE A 100 16.71 21.92 0.85
C PHE A 100 15.27 22.28 0.48
N PHE A 101 15.08 23.10 -0.57
CA PHE A 101 13.75 23.60 -0.95
C PHE A 101 12.70 22.51 -1.22
N PRO A 102 12.95 21.45 -2.01
CA PRO A 102 11.96 20.38 -2.21
C PRO A 102 11.59 19.66 -0.90
N LEU A 103 12.56 19.46 -0.01
CA LEU A 103 12.36 18.82 1.28
C LEU A 103 11.51 19.70 2.21
N PHE A 104 11.76 21.01 2.21
CA PHE A 104 10.94 21.97 2.94
C PHE A 104 9.49 21.98 2.44
N ILE A 105 9.25 22.05 1.12
CA ILE A 105 7.89 22.03 0.53
C ILE A 105 7.17 20.71 0.80
N SER A 106 7.88 19.59 0.91
CA SER A 106 7.28 18.27 1.21
C SER A 106 7.13 17.98 2.70
N SER A 107 7.66 18.84 3.58
CA SER A 107 7.59 18.67 5.03
C SER A 107 6.18 18.93 5.58
N ASP A 108 5.81 18.23 6.66
CA ASP A 108 4.56 18.51 7.38
C ASP A 108 4.52 19.94 7.92
N TYR A 109 5.67 20.53 8.25
CA TYR A 109 5.77 21.93 8.68
C TYR A 109 5.20 22.89 7.63
N PHE A 110 5.53 22.70 6.34
CA PHE A 110 4.98 23.51 5.26
C PHE A 110 3.56 23.06 4.89
N LEU A 111 3.35 21.74 4.69
CA LEU A 111 2.11 21.20 4.15
C LEU A 111 0.91 21.44 5.08
N ASP A 112 1.07 21.25 6.40
CA ASP A 112 -0.01 21.48 7.36
C ASP A 112 -0.38 22.96 7.46
N ALA A 113 0.61 23.86 7.38
CA ALA A 113 0.33 25.29 7.31
C ALA A 113 -0.41 25.68 6.03
N ALA A 114 -0.01 25.11 4.89
CA ALA A 114 -0.64 25.34 3.60
C ALA A 114 -2.07 24.74 3.53
N ILE A 115 -2.30 23.57 4.10
CA ILE A 115 -3.63 22.93 4.14
C ILE A 115 -4.61 23.75 4.99
N LYS A 116 -4.17 24.34 6.10
CA LYS A 116 -5.01 25.16 6.99
C LYS A 116 -5.64 26.37 6.29
N ILE A 117 -4.98 26.91 5.24
CA ILE A 117 -5.49 28.05 4.45
C ILE A 117 -6.25 27.62 3.19
N SER A 118 -6.44 26.33 2.99
CA SER A 118 -7.16 25.83 1.80
C SER A 118 -8.66 26.14 1.89
N VAL A 119 -9.27 26.50 0.75
CA VAL A 119 -10.67 26.92 0.66
C VAL A 119 -11.45 25.93 -0.20
N GLY A 120 -12.66 25.56 0.25
CA GLY A 120 -13.59 24.66 -0.45
C GLY A 120 -13.81 23.34 0.32
N SER A 121 -15.04 22.81 0.27
CA SER A 121 -15.42 21.60 1.02
C SER A 121 -15.04 20.30 0.30
N LEU A 122 -15.46 20.14 -0.97
CA LEU A 122 -15.24 18.89 -1.73
C LEU A 122 -13.87 18.79 -2.38
N SER A 123 -13.28 19.91 -2.74
CA SER A 123 -11.96 19.98 -3.39
C SER A 123 -11.17 21.18 -2.87
N PRO A 124 -10.75 21.17 -1.60
CA PRO A 124 -10.06 22.31 -1.00
C PRO A 124 -8.83 22.67 -1.82
N THR A 125 -8.68 23.96 -2.11
CA THR A 125 -7.65 24.49 -2.99
C THR A 125 -6.89 25.60 -2.27
N ILE A 126 -5.57 25.58 -2.41
CA ILE A 126 -4.65 26.60 -1.88
C ILE A 126 -4.44 27.66 -2.97
N ASN A 127 -4.64 28.94 -2.60
CA ASN A 127 -4.37 30.06 -3.49
C ASN A 127 -2.99 30.67 -3.18
N TRP A 128 -2.25 31.06 -4.21
CA TRP A 128 -0.97 31.71 -4.04
C TRP A 128 -1.09 33.01 -3.21
N ARG A 129 -2.18 33.76 -3.41
CA ARG A 129 -2.43 35.00 -2.64
C ARG A 129 -2.34 34.79 -1.13
N ASP A 130 -2.90 33.68 -0.65
CA ASP A 130 -2.96 33.38 0.77
C ASP A 130 -1.68 32.63 1.21
N LEU A 131 -1.16 31.74 0.38
CA LEU A 131 0.05 30.97 0.65
C LEU A 131 1.29 31.87 0.79
N LYS A 132 1.45 32.88 -0.09
CA LYS A 132 2.63 33.76 -0.11
C LYS A 132 2.82 34.57 1.18
N THR A 133 1.76 34.78 1.96
CA THR A 133 1.78 35.53 3.21
C THR A 133 2.10 34.70 4.44
N LEU A 134 2.08 33.37 4.32
CA LEU A 134 2.47 32.50 5.42
C LEU A 134 3.94 32.73 5.79
N GLU A 135 4.22 32.63 7.07
CA GLU A 135 5.56 32.87 7.61
C GLU A 135 6.15 31.53 8.10
N PHE A 136 7.42 31.32 7.73
CA PHE A 136 8.18 30.13 8.10
C PHE A 136 9.54 30.51 8.67
N GLU A 137 9.95 29.81 9.70
CA GLU A 137 11.28 29.93 10.27
C GLU A 137 12.24 28.98 9.56
N LEU A 138 13.33 29.54 9.04
CA LEU A 138 14.37 28.78 8.37
C LEU A 138 15.71 28.93 9.10
N PRO A 139 16.53 27.86 9.17
CA PRO A 139 17.91 27.99 9.58
C PRO A 139 18.75 28.75 8.54
N ASP A 140 19.99 29.06 8.87
CA ASP A 140 20.94 29.63 7.92
C ASP A 140 21.25 28.65 6.76
N LEU A 141 21.73 29.17 5.61
CA LEU A 141 22.00 28.37 4.40
C LEU A 141 23.01 27.25 4.63
N ALA A 142 23.99 27.40 5.53
CA ALA A 142 24.95 26.34 5.82
C ALA A 142 24.29 25.16 6.56
N THR A 143 23.40 25.46 7.49
CA THR A 143 22.58 24.47 8.20
C THR A 143 21.59 23.78 7.24
N GLN A 144 20.94 24.56 6.36
CA GLN A 144 20.03 24.02 5.33
C GLN A 144 20.74 22.98 4.44
N ARG A 145 21.97 23.27 3.98
CA ARG A 145 22.77 22.33 3.15
C ARG A 145 23.06 21.03 3.90
N LYS A 146 23.50 21.10 5.14
CA LYS A 146 23.76 19.89 5.96
C LYS A 146 22.49 19.07 6.17
N LEU A 147 21.37 19.73 6.43
CA LEU A 147 20.08 19.06 6.53
C LEU A 147 19.68 18.42 5.22
N ALA A 148 19.85 19.12 4.10
CA ALA A 148 19.55 18.58 2.78
C ALA A 148 20.39 17.32 2.47
N GLU A 149 21.69 17.36 2.69
CA GLU A 149 22.59 16.21 2.49
C GLU A 149 22.11 14.99 3.29
N THR A 150 21.80 15.19 4.57
CA THR A 150 21.32 14.09 5.45
C THR A 150 19.96 13.56 5.00
N LEU A 151 18.99 14.45 4.74
CA LEU A 151 17.63 14.06 4.37
C LEU A 151 17.57 13.40 2.99
N TRP A 152 18.39 13.86 2.01
CA TRP A 152 18.49 13.18 0.71
C TRP A 152 19.10 11.80 0.85
N SER A 153 20.15 11.61 1.67
CA SER A 153 20.73 10.30 1.94
C SER A 153 19.70 9.34 2.55
N ILE A 154 18.88 9.82 3.48
CA ILE A 154 17.77 9.05 4.05
C ILE A 154 16.74 8.71 2.97
N ASN A 155 16.33 9.69 2.15
CA ASN A 155 15.38 9.46 1.06
C ASN A 155 15.88 8.42 0.06
N ASP A 156 17.14 8.48 -0.36
CA ASP A 156 17.75 7.53 -1.29
C ASP A 156 17.84 6.12 -0.70
N THR A 157 18.14 6.04 0.59
CA THR A 157 18.12 4.77 1.34
C THR A 157 16.73 4.17 1.37
N MET A 158 15.69 4.99 1.63
CA MET A 158 14.30 4.55 1.61
C MET A 158 13.83 4.09 0.24
N GLU A 159 14.20 4.79 -0.83
CA GLU A 159 13.89 4.37 -2.20
C GLU A 159 14.60 3.05 -2.56
N THR A 160 15.83 2.87 -2.10
CA THR A 160 16.57 1.61 -2.28
C THR A 160 15.87 0.45 -1.57
N TYR A 161 15.38 0.66 -0.35
CA TYR A 161 14.60 -0.34 0.38
C TYR A 161 13.28 -0.70 -0.31
N LYS A 162 12.55 0.27 -0.86
CA LYS A 162 11.34 0.00 -1.66
C LYS A 162 11.65 -0.87 -2.87
N LYS A 163 12.75 -0.57 -3.59
CA LYS A 163 13.19 -1.38 -4.74
C LYS A 163 13.57 -2.79 -4.31
N LEU A 164 14.26 -2.94 -3.19
CA LEU A 164 14.67 -4.25 -2.68
C LEU A 164 13.46 -5.11 -2.29
N ILE A 165 12.44 -4.52 -1.66
CA ILE A 165 11.19 -5.21 -1.34
C ILE A 165 10.51 -5.68 -2.63
N ALA A 166 10.36 -4.80 -3.62
CA ALA A 166 9.75 -5.15 -4.90
C ALA A 166 10.53 -6.25 -5.65
N ALA A 167 11.87 -6.16 -5.67
CA ALA A 167 12.73 -7.19 -6.27
C ALA A 167 12.58 -8.54 -5.54
N THR A 168 12.39 -8.53 -4.22
CA THR A 168 12.16 -9.75 -3.44
C THR A 168 10.80 -10.38 -3.77
N ASP A 169 9.76 -9.58 -4.01
CA ASP A 169 8.45 -10.08 -4.46
C ASP A 169 8.54 -10.72 -5.84
N GLU A 170 9.26 -10.09 -6.77
CA GLU A 170 9.50 -10.66 -8.11
C GLU A 170 10.36 -11.94 -8.06
N LEU A 171 11.33 -12.00 -7.14
CA LEU A 171 12.14 -13.22 -6.95
C LEU A 171 11.27 -14.39 -6.50
N VAL A 172 10.31 -14.18 -5.60
CA VAL A 172 9.37 -15.23 -5.16
C VAL A 172 8.53 -15.73 -6.34
N LYS A 173 7.99 -14.83 -7.17
CA LYS A 173 7.23 -15.20 -8.37
C LYS A 173 8.08 -15.98 -9.38
N SER A 174 9.30 -15.48 -9.65
CA SER A 174 10.25 -16.14 -10.55
C SER A 174 10.60 -17.55 -10.06
N GLN A 175 10.86 -17.71 -8.77
CA GLN A 175 11.18 -19.01 -8.19
C GLN A 175 10.00 -19.99 -8.28
N PHE A 176 8.76 -19.48 -8.08
CA PHE A 176 7.57 -20.30 -8.31
C PHE A 176 7.47 -20.78 -9.76
N MET A 177 7.64 -19.86 -10.71
CA MET A 177 7.56 -20.17 -12.15
C MET A 177 8.66 -21.13 -12.59
N GLU A 178 9.87 -21.00 -12.06
CA GLU A 178 10.98 -21.91 -12.33
C GLU A 178 10.71 -23.33 -11.78
N LEU A 179 10.26 -23.44 -10.54
CA LEU A 179 10.01 -24.73 -9.88
C LEU A 179 8.77 -25.43 -10.44
N PHE A 180 7.68 -24.71 -10.64
CA PHE A 180 6.37 -25.32 -10.90
C PHE A 180 5.79 -24.97 -12.28
N GLY A 181 6.37 -24.00 -12.99
CA GLY A 181 5.85 -23.51 -14.27
C GLY A 181 4.65 -22.56 -14.09
N ASP A 182 4.06 -22.18 -15.21
CA ASP A 182 2.87 -21.34 -15.22
C ASP A 182 1.62 -22.21 -14.89
N PRO A 183 0.90 -21.90 -13.80
CA PRO A 183 -0.30 -22.65 -13.42
C PRO A 183 -1.40 -22.69 -14.51
N LYS A 184 -1.48 -21.66 -15.37
CA LYS A 184 -2.48 -21.57 -16.45
C LYS A 184 -2.21 -22.58 -17.56
N THR A 185 -0.94 -22.75 -17.92
CA THR A 185 -0.55 -23.65 -19.01
C THR A 185 -0.13 -25.02 -18.55
N ASN A 186 0.25 -25.13 -17.27
CA ASN A 186 0.73 -26.36 -16.62
C ASN A 186 1.70 -27.18 -17.49
N GLN A 187 2.69 -26.55 -18.06
CA GLN A 187 3.65 -27.17 -18.98
C GLN A 187 4.42 -28.34 -18.35
N LYS A 188 4.52 -28.36 -17.01
CA LYS A 188 5.18 -29.44 -16.28
C LYS A 188 4.28 -30.65 -16.00
N GLY A 189 2.99 -30.57 -16.34
CA GLY A 189 2.03 -31.66 -16.15
C GLY A 189 1.80 -32.03 -14.68
N LEU A 190 1.91 -31.07 -13.76
CA LEU A 190 1.70 -31.30 -12.34
C LEU A 190 0.21 -31.55 -12.05
N PRO A 191 -0.14 -32.33 -11.02
CA PRO A 191 -1.51 -32.52 -10.63
C PRO A 191 -2.18 -31.18 -10.28
N ILE A 192 -3.44 -31.03 -10.68
CA ILE A 192 -4.31 -29.92 -10.31
C ILE A 192 -5.47 -30.48 -9.51
N LEU A 193 -5.68 -29.94 -8.31
CA LEU A 193 -6.79 -30.34 -7.42
C LEU A 193 -7.60 -29.10 -7.02
N LYS A 194 -8.90 -29.27 -6.87
CA LYS A 194 -9.75 -28.24 -6.28
C LYS A 194 -9.59 -28.23 -4.75
N ILE A 195 -9.69 -27.06 -4.12
CA ILE A 195 -9.60 -26.95 -2.66
C ILE A 195 -10.57 -27.90 -1.96
N GLY A 196 -11.79 -28.07 -2.50
CA GLY A 196 -12.79 -28.99 -1.94
C GLY A 196 -12.38 -30.47 -1.93
N GLU A 197 -11.38 -30.88 -2.73
CA GLU A 197 -10.90 -32.28 -2.79
C GLU A 197 -9.92 -32.58 -1.65
N PHE A 198 -9.19 -31.57 -1.13
CA PHE A 198 -8.19 -31.77 -0.08
C PHE A 198 -8.45 -30.95 1.19
N GLY A 199 -9.55 -30.18 1.24
CA GLY A 199 -9.92 -29.35 2.39
C GLY A 199 -11.40 -29.01 2.41
N LYS A 200 -11.85 -28.37 3.49
CA LYS A 200 -13.21 -27.87 3.66
C LYS A 200 -13.21 -26.39 3.98
N VAL A 201 -14.08 -25.64 3.33
CA VAL A 201 -14.22 -24.19 3.54
C VAL A 201 -15.35 -23.93 4.56
N LYS A 202 -15.02 -23.18 5.62
CA LYS A 202 -15.98 -22.84 6.69
C LYS A 202 -15.96 -21.33 6.92
N GLY A 203 -17.13 -20.70 7.03
CA GLY A 203 -17.26 -19.27 7.30
C GLY A 203 -17.07 -18.92 8.76
N GLY A 204 -16.68 -17.69 9.03
CA GLY A 204 -16.73 -17.10 10.36
C GLY A 204 -18.13 -16.62 10.75
N LYS A 205 -18.25 -15.91 11.86
CA LYS A 205 -19.53 -15.44 12.42
C LYS A 205 -19.43 -14.03 12.95
N ARG A 206 -20.44 -13.21 12.64
CA ARG A 206 -20.66 -11.88 13.25
C ARG A 206 -20.94 -12.01 14.74
N LEU A 207 -20.60 -10.97 15.51
CA LEU A 207 -21.07 -10.87 16.89
C LEU A 207 -22.60 -11.05 16.95
N PRO A 208 -23.10 -11.80 17.93
CA PRO A 208 -24.53 -11.92 18.17
C PRO A 208 -25.15 -10.55 18.44
N LYS A 209 -26.42 -10.38 18.07
CA LYS A 209 -27.14 -9.11 18.26
C LYS A 209 -27.16 -8.72 19.74
N GLY A 210 -26.74 -7.49 20.03
CA GLY A 210 -26.68 -6.95 21.38
C GLY A 210 -25.34 -7.21 22.11
N GLU A 211 -24.43 -8.01 21.52
CA GLU A 211 -23.08 -8.20 22.05
C GLU A 211 -22.11 -7.12 21.57
N SER A 212 -21.11 -6.86 22.38
CA SER A 212 -19.99 -5.95 22.07
C SER A 212 -18.66 -6.63 22.32
N TYR A 213 -17.58 -6.03 21.82
CA TYR A 213 -16.24 -6.46 22.18
C TYR A 213 -15.98 -6.22 23.66
N ALA A 214 -15.11 -7.02 24.25
CA ALA A 214 -14.60 -6.75 25.60
C ALA A 214 -13.76 -5.44 25.59
N ASP A 215 -13.79 -4.72 26.68
CA ASP A 215 -13.03 -3.48 26.92
C ASP A 215 -11.57 -3.75 27.35
N HIS A 216 -11.22 -5.01 27.52
CA HIS A 216 -9.90 -5.47 27.92
C HIS A 216 -9.50 -6.75 27.17
N THR A 217 -8.23 -7.12 27.25
CA THR A 217 -7.69 -8.37 26.70
C THR A 217 -8.25 -9.56 27.47
N THR A 218 -8.80 -10.53 26.73
CA THR A 218 -9.30 -11.82 27.26
C THR A 218 -8.61 -12.99 26.57
N ASN A 219 -8.97 -14.22 26.91
CA ASN A 219 -8.49 -15.42 26.23
C ASN A 219 -9.22 -15.69 24.90
N HIS A 220 -10.09 -14.80 24.44
CA HIS A 220 -10.93 -14.99 23.27
C HIS A 220 -10.72 -13.89 22.23
N PRO A 221 -9.57 -13.88 21.50
CA PRO A 221 -9.34 -12.95 20.42
C PRO A 221 -10.37 -13.16 19.29
N TYR A 222 -10.74 -12.06 18.64
CA TYR A 222 -11.65 -12.06 17.49
C TYR A 222 -10.95 -11.40 16.30
N VAL A 223 -10.74 -12.19 15.24
CA VAL A 223 -10.01 -11.78 14.03
C VAL A 223 -10.98 -11.19 13.02
N ARG A 224 -10.75 -9.91 12.65
CA ARG A 224 -11.49 -9.17 11.63
C ARG A 224 -10.66 -9.05 10.35
N VAL A 225 -11.29 -8.72 9.22
CA VAL A 225 -10.57 -8.52 7.95
C VAL A 225 -9.53 -7.40 8.06
N ILE A 226 -9.80 -6.34 8.82
CA ILE A 226 -8.84 -5.24 9.05
C ILE A 226 -7.58 -5.69 9.81
N ASP A 227 -7.65 -6.78 10.55
CA ASP A 227 -6.52 -7.32 11.31
C ASP A 227 -5.62 -8.22 10.45
N MET A 228 -6.10 -8.64 9.26
CA MET A 228 -5.38 -9.52 8.33
C MET A 228 -4.37 -8.72 7.52
N VAL A 229 -3.09 -9.07 7.62
CA VAL A 229 -1.99 -8.36 6.94
C VAL A 229 -0.90 -9.33 6.51
N LYS A 230 -0.46 -9.22 5.26
CA LYS A 230 0.73 -9.95 4.74
C LYS A 230 0.83 -11.41 5.18
N HIS A 231 -0.20 -12.19 4.92
CA HIS A 231 -0.30 -13.62 5.25
C HIS A 231 -0.35 -13.94 6.77
N SER A 232 -0.55 -12.93 7.62
CA SER A 232 -0.66 -13.06 9.07
C SER A 232 -1.72 -12.11 9.64
N VAL A 233 -1.72 -11.91 10.96
CA VAL A 233 -2.65 -11.05 11.68
C VAL A 233 -1.89 -10.06 12.58
N THR A 234 -2.33 -8.80 12.61
CA THR A 234 -1.78 -7.77 13.48
C THR A 234 -2.30 -7.91 14.91
N ILE A 235 -1.53 -8.52 15.79
CA ILE A 235 -1.92 -8.82 17.18
C ILE A 235 -2.25 -7.56 18.02
N PRO A 236 -1.46 -6.48 18.02
CA PRO A 236 -1.71 -5.32 18.87
C PRO A 236 -3.05 -4.61 18.61
N ALA A 237 -3.66 -4.82 17.43
CA ALA A 237 -4.92 -4.20 17.04
C ALA A 237 -6.14 -5.11 17.23
N LEU A 238 -5.95 -6.34 17.73
CA LEU A 238 -7.04 -7.29 17.94
C LEU A 238 -8.05 -6.79 18.94
N VAL A 239 -9.30 -7.13 18.71
CA VAL A 239 -10.40 -7.03 19.67
C VAL A 239 -10.64 -8.39 20.32
N TYR A 240 -11.28 -8.37 21.48
CA TYR A 240 -11.49 -9.59 22.27
C TYR A 240 -12.97 -9.76 22.60
N LEU A 241 -13.39 -11.00 22.83
CA LEU A 241 -14.73 -11.34 23.24
C LEU A 241 -14.75 -11.64 24.73
N THR A 242 -15.90 -11.40 25.37
CA THR A 242 -16.17 -11.96 26.70
C THR A 242 -16.35 -13.47 26.60
N GLN A 243 -16.19 -14.21 27.72
CA GLN A 243 -16.44 -15.65 27.77
C GLN A 243 -17.87 -15.98 27.27
N ALA A 244 -18.87 -15.24 27.74
CA ALA A 244 -20.28 -15.45 27.37
C ALA A 244 -20.54 -15.23 25.87
N THR A 245 -19.88 -14.23 25.24
CA THR A 245 -19.99 -13.98 23.80
C THR A 245 -19.28 -15.06 23.00
N HIS A 246 -18.07 -15.49 23.44
CA HIS A 246 -17.34 -16.57 22.82
C HIS A 246 -18.16 -17.88 22.81
N GLU A 247 -18.78 -18.29 23.92
CA GLU A 247 -19.59 -19.51 24.02
C GLU A 247 -20.71 -19.55 22.97
N LYS A 248 -21.36 -18.42 22.70
CA LYS A 248 -22.43 -18.33 21.68
C LYS A 248 -21.94 -18.60 20.26
N ILE A 249 -20.67 -18.33 19.97
CA ILE A 249 -20.06 -18.47 18.63
C ILE A 249 -18.80 -19.35 18.62
N SER A 250 -18.65 -20.24 19.60
CA SER A 250 -17.48 -21.12 19.79
C SER A 250 -17.16 -22.04 18.60
N ARG A 251 -18.17 -22.33 17.74
CA ARG A 251 -17.98 -23.14 16.52
C ARG A 251 -17.26 -22.40 15.40
N TYR A 252 -17.15 -21.07 15.50
CA TYR A 252 -16.63 -20.20 14.45
C TYR A 252 -15.22 -19.70 14.82
N THR A 253 -14.39 -20.64 15.27
CA THR A 253 -12.97 -20.39 15.57
C THR A 253 -12.09 -20.76 14.39
N ILE A 254 -10.87 -20.26 14.38
CA ILE A 254 -9.83 -20.59 13.42
C ILE A 254 -8.61 -21.13 14.15
N SER A 255 -7.98 -22.18 13.62
CA SER A 255 -6.72 -22.71 14.12
C SER A 255 -5.54 -22.11 13.36
N SER A 256 -4.37 -22.09 14.00
CA SER A 256 -3.10 -21.73 13.36
C SER A 256 -2.71 -22.69 12.22
N LYS A 257 -3.37 -23.87 12.15
CA LYS A 257 -3.22 -24.85 11.05
C LYS A 257 -4.14 -24.56 9.86
N ASP A 258 -5.15 -23.72 10.03
CA ASP A 258 -6.09 -23.34 8.97
C ASP A 258 -5.51 -22.20 8.10
N VAL A 259 -6.02 -22.08 6.87
CA VAL A 259 -5.75 -20.92 6.01
C VAL A 259 -6.97 -20.02 6.03
N TYR A 260 -6.83 -18.74 6.43
CA TYR A 260 -7.94 -17.79 6.26
C TYR A 260 -7.96 -17.21 4.86
N ILE A 261 -9.15 -16.82 4.42
CA ILE A 261 -9.38 -15.99 3.23
C ILE A 261 -10.50 -14.99 3.51
N SER A 262 -10.27 -13.72 3.25
CA SER A 262 -11.31 -12.70 3.36
C SER A 262 -12.30 -12.81 2.20
N ILE A 263 -13.61 -12.75 2.50
CA ILE A 263 -14.70 -13.00 1.55
C ILE A 263 -15.64 -11.81 1.34
N ALA A 264 -15.47 -10.73 2.09
CA ALA A 264 -16.20 -9.48 1.95
C ALA A 264 -15.34 -8.29 2.43
N GLY A 265 -15.61 -7.10 1.91
CA GLY A 265 -14.75 -5.93 2.11
C GLY A 265 -13.51 -6.01 1.21
N THR A 266 -12.33 -6.09 1.77
CA THR A 266 -11.12 -6.41 1.01
C THR A 266 -11.07 -7.92 0.78
N ILE A 267 -11.54 -8.38 -0.38
CA ILE A 267 -11.61 -9.81 -0.72
C ILE A 267 -10.25 -10.34 -1.13
N GLY A 268 -9.95 -11.60 -0.80
CA GLY A 268 -8.76 -12.31 -1.28
C GLY A 268 -7.51 -12.11 -0.41
N GLN A 269 -7.62 -11.53 0.79
CA GLN A 269 -6.53 -11.58 1.76
C GLN A 269 -6.41 -12.99 2.32
N VAL A 270 -5.27 -13.63 2.09
CA VAL A 270 -5.00 -15.03 2.47
C VAL A 270 -3.86 -15.08 3.48
N GLY A 271 -3.95 -15.99 4.45
CA GLY A 271 -2.88 -16.18 5.44
C GLY A 271 -3.25 -17.20 6.52
N ALA A 272 -2.45 -17.24 7.57
CA ALA A 272 -2.70 -18.01 8.77
C ALA A 272 -2.60 -17.13 10.02
N ILE A 273 -3.28 -17.53 11.08
CA ILE A 273 -3.13 -16.89 12.38
C ILE A 273 -1.86 -17.45 13.08
N PRO A 274 -1.15 -16.64 13.88
CA PRO A 274 -0.04 -17.15 14.69
C PRO A 274 -0.52 -18.04 15.83
N ASP A 275 0.35 -18.94 16.29
CA ASP A 275 0.05 -19.90 17.36
C ASP A 275 -0.39 -19.22 18.67
N SER A 276 0.09 -18.00 18.92
CA SER A 276 -0.27 -17.22 20.12
C SER A 276 -1.76 -16.87 20.25
N ILE A 277 -2.52 -16.98 19.15
CA ILE A 277 -3.96 -16.74 19.11
C ILE A 277 -4.72 -17.94 18.51
N ASP A 278 -4.15 -19.15 18.61
CA ASP A 278 -4.82 -20.37 18.17
C ASP A 278 -6.22 -20.51 18.82
N GLY A 279 -7.23 -20.87 18.03
CA GLY A 279 -8.61 -20.92 18.50
C GLY A 279 -9.34 -19.58 18.53
N ALA A 280 -8.78 -18.51 17.99
CA ALA A 280 -9.44 -17.20 17.85
C ALA A 280 -10.78 -17.32 17.11
N ASN A 281 -11.77 -16.51 17.47
CA ASN A 281 -13.01 -16.40 16.71
C ASN A 281 -12.77 -15.65 15.37
N LEU A 282 -13.45 -16.07 14.32
CA LEU A 282 -13.31 -15.50 12.97
C LEU A 282 -14.56 -14.73 12.57
N THR A 283 -14.36 -13.54 11.99
CA THR A 283 -15.44 -12.69 11.47
C THR A 283 -16.23 -13.35 10.33
N GLU A 284 -17.50 -12.97 10.14
CA GLU A 284 -18.35 -13.38 9.01
C GLU A 284 -17.85 -12.91 7.63
N ASN A 285 -16.94 -11.95 7.60
CA ASN A 285 -16.35 -11.42 6.38
C ASN A 285 -15.10 -12.19 5.95
N ALA A 286 -14.80 -13.29 6.64
CA ALA A 286 -13.74 -14.22 6.29
C ALA A 286 -14.21 -15.67 6.38
N ALA A 287 -13.53 -16.53 5.66
CA ALA A 287 -13.63 -17.98 5.72
C ALA A 287 -12.29 -18.59 6.12
N LYS A 288 -12.31 -19.85 6.51
CA LYS A 288 -11.12 -20.66 6.73
C LYS A 288 -11.18 -21.92 5.86
N ILE A 289 -10.03 -22.31 5.35
CA ILE A 289 -9.80 -23.57 4.66
C ILE A 289 -9.14 -24.51 5.67
N VAL A 290 -9.84 -25.59 6.02
CA VAL A 290 -9.38 -26.63 6.92
C VAL A 290 -8.88 -27.78 6.07
N LEU A 291 -7.57 -28.01 6.05
CA LEU A 291 -6.98 -29.10 5.28
C LEU A 291 -7.38 -30.45 5.89
N ASN A 292 -7.67 -31.43 5.03
CA ASN A 292 -7.94 -32.80 5.46
C ASN A 292 -6.67 -33.43 6.05
N GLU A 293 -6.82 -34.43 6.90
CA GLU A 293 -5.70 -35.23 7.38
C GLU A 293 -5.04 -35.95 6.19
N GLY A 294 -3.71 -35.84 6.07
CA GLY A 294 -2.99 -36.40 4.93
C GLY A 294 -3.18 -35.65 3.61
N ALA A 295 -3.72 -34.43 3.62
CA ALA A 295 -3.84 -33.62 2.40
C ALA A 295 -2.51 -33.53 1.63
N PRO A 296 -2.51 -33.62 0.29
CA PRO A 296 -1.29 -33.52 -0.52
C PRO A 296 -0.79 -32.09 -0.69
N VAL A 297 -1.37 -31.15 0.06
CA VAL A 297 -1.09 -29.71 -0.03
C VAL A 297 -0.60 -29.20 1.32
N ASP A 298 0.55 -28.54 1.31
CA ASP A 298 1.11 -27.85 2.47
C ASP A 298 0.39 -26.52 2.71
N ARG A 299 0.10 -26.19 3.99
CA ARG A 299 -0.61 -24.96 4.39
C ARG A 299 0.10 -23.69 3.87
N ASP A 300 1.39 -23.58 4.09
CA ASP A 300 2.14 -22.37 3.76
C ASP A 300 2.31 -22.24 2.25
N TYR A 301 2.48 -23.36 1.52
CA TYR A 301 2.42 -23.39 0.08
C TYR A 301 1.05 -22.89 -0.44
N LEU A 302 -0.06 -23.36 0.13
CA LEU A 302 -1.41 -22.94 -0.27
C LEU A 302 -1.62 -21.43 -0.08
N ILE A 303 -1.17 -20.86 1.04
CA ILE A 303 -1.23 -19.42 1.30
C ILE A 303 -0.53 -18.66 0.17
N TRP A 304 0.66 -19.11 -0.20
CA TRP A 304 1.44 -18.46 -1.25
C TRP A 304 0.82 -18.65 -2.62
N TYR A 305 0.39 -19.86 -2.96
CA TYR A 305 -0.28 -20.12 -4.23
C TYR A 305 -1.48 -19.20 -4.45
N LEU A 306 -2.34 -19.07 -3.44
CA LEU A 306 -3.53 -18.21 -3.50
C LEU A 306 -3.19 -16.71 -3.58
N SER A 307 -2.02 -16.32 -3.14
CA SER A 307 -1.53 -14.93 -3.18
C SER A 307 -0.77 -14.59 -4.46
N LEU A 308 -0.31 -15.58 -5.21
CA LEU A 308 0.32 -15.39 -6.53
C LEU A 308 -0.74 -15.05 -7.58
N PRO A 309 -0.33 -14.47 -8.74
CA PRO A 309 -1.28 -14.05 -9.77
C PRO A 309 -2.31 -15.10 -10.15
N ALA A 310 -1.89 -16.37 -10.34
CA ALA A 310 -2.79 -17.45 -10.72
C ALA A 310 -3.90 -17.75 -9.70
N GLY A 311 -3.59 -17.71 -8.41
CA GLY A 311 -4.59 -17.88 -7.34
C GLY A 311 -5.45 -16.63 -7.17
N ALA A 312 -4.83 -15.45 -7.18
CA ALA A 312 -5.53 -14.17 -7.03
C ALA A 312 -6.54 -13.92 -8.17
N GLU A 313 -6.19 -14.24 -9.41
CA GLU A 313 -7.09 -14.14 -10.56
C GLU A 313 -8.30 -15.08 -10.41
N GLN A 314 -8.11 -16.31 -9.97
CA GLN A 314 -9.24 -17.22 -9.71
C GLN A 314 -10.15 -16.71 -8.59
N ILE A 315 -9.59 -16.12 -7.53
CA ILE A 315 -10.36 -15.49 -6.46
C ILE A 315 -11.20 -14.34 -7.02
N GLU A 316 -10.62 -13.48 -7.85
CA GLU A 316 -11.31 -12.36 -8.50
C GLU A 316 -12.41 -12.84 -9.44
N GLU A 317 -12.14 -13.79 -10.32
CA GLU A 317 -13.11 -14.38 -11.25
C GLU A 317 -14.29 -15.04 -10.53
N LYS A 318 -14.05 -15.68 -9.39
CA LYS A 318 -15.07 -16.34 -8.58
C LYS A 318 -15.81 -15.40 -7.63
N THR A 319 -15.35 -14.14 -7.51
CA THR A 319 -16.02 -13.10 -6.72
C THR A 319 -17.24 -12.59 -7.47
N MET A 320 -18.38 -12.51 -6.77
CA MET A 320 -19.60 -11.92 -7.33
C MET A 320 -19.50 -10.39 -7.29
N HIS A 321 -19.50 -9.76 -8.47
CA HIS A 321 -19.48 -8.31 -8.64
C HIS A 321 -20.91 -7.74 -8.54
N THR A 322 -21.41 -7.63 -7.33
CA THR A 322 -22.69 -6.96 -6.99
C THR A 322 -22.40 -5.63 -6.31
N THR A 323 -23.42 -4.89 -5.89
CA THR A 323 -23.27 -3.66 -5.09
C THR A 323 -22.39 -3.87 -3.84
N GLN A 324 -22.39 -5.08 -3.28
CA GLN A 324 -21.48 -5.53 -2.23
C GLN A 324 -20.79 -6.81 -2.71
N PRO A 325 -19.59 -6.73 -3.28
CA PRO A 325 -18.85 -7.89 -3.74
C PRO A 325 -18.68 -8.94 -2.64
N LYS A 326 -18.85 -10.20 -2.99
CA LYS A 326 -18.70 -11.32 -2.04
C LYS A 326 -18.20 -12.57 -2.72
N LEU A 327 -17.27 -13.27 -2.06
CA LEU A 327 -16.78 -14.59 -2.45
C LEU A 327 -17.53 -15.67 -1.66
N ALA A 328 -18.29 -16.52 -2.34
CA ALA A 328 -19.06 -17.59 -1.69
C ALA A 328 -18.16 -18.77 -1.28
N LEU A 329 -18.48 -19.44 -0.17
CA LEU A 329 -17.67 -20.55 0.36
C LEU A 329 -17.48 -21.66 -0.66
N TYR A 330 -18.56 -22.10 -1.32
CA TYR A 330 -18.48 -23.15 -2.34
C TYR A 330 -17.60 -22.77 -3.54
N ARG A 331 -17.49 -21.47 -3.87
CA ARG A 331 -16.62 -21.00 -4.95
C ARG A 331 -15.15 -21.05 -4.56
N ILE A 332 -14.84 -20.92 -3.27
CA ILE A 332 -13.47 -21.12 -2.78
C ILE A 332 -13.10 -22.61 -2.93
N GLU A 333 -14.03 -23.53 -2.67
CA GLU A 333 -13.80 -24.96 -2.85
C GLU A 333 -13.54 -25.35 -4.32
N GLU A 334 -13.99 -24.54 -5.28
CA GLU A 334 -13.77 -24.71 -6.72
C GLU A 334 -12.46 -24.08 -7.23
N ILE A 335 -11.67 -23.42 -6.39
CA ILE A 335 -10.35 -22.87 -6.79
C ILE A 335 -9.41 -24.05 -7.05
N GLU A 336 -8.79 -24.01 -8.22
CA GLU A 336 -7.83 -25.01 -8.67
C GLU A 336 -6.43 -24.67 -8.18
N VAL A 337 -5.76 -25.63 -7.59
CA VAL A 337 -4.41 -25.51 -7.03
C VAL A 337 -3.49 -26.49 -7.72
N LEU A 338 -2.36 -25.99 -8.20
CA LEU A 338 -1.27 -26.82 -8.71
C LEU A 338 -0.60 -27.53 -7.52
N VAL A 339 -0.48 -28.86 -7.58
CA VAL A 339 -0.03 -29.67 -6.44
C VAL A 339 1.26 -30.43 -6.80
N PRO A 340 2.43 -29.79 -6.69
CA PRO A 340 3.70 -30.48 -6.84
C PRO A 340 3.96 -31.43 -5.66
N PRO A 341 5.01 -32.27 -5.70
CA PRO A 341 5.42 -33.11 -4.57
C PRO A 341 5.54 -32.31 -3.27
N ILE A 342 5.04 -32.85 -2.15
CA ILE A 342 4.96 -32.15 -0.85
C ILE A 342 6.33 -31.63 -0.36
N ALA A 343 7.44 -32.32 -0.70
CA ALA A 343 8.78 -31.89 -0.36
C ALA A 343 9.16 -30.59 -1.09
N GLU A 344 8.76 -30.44 -2.35
CA GLU A 344 9.00 -29.23 -3.16
C GLU A 344 8.13 -28.07 -2.67
N GLN A 345 6.86 -28.34 -2.31
CA GLN A 345 5.98 -27.33 -1.70
C GLN A 345 6.61 -26.76 -0.41
N ARG A 346 7.09 -27.62 0.48
CA ARG A 346 7.74 -27.20 1.73
C ARG A 346 9.04 -26.44 1.50
N SER A 347 9.84 -26.86 0.52
CA SER A 347 11.07 -26.15 0.14
C SER A 347 10.77 -24.75 -0.34
N PHE A 348 9.76 -24.60 -1.21
CA PHE A 348 9.30 -23.28 -1.67
C PHE A 348 8.75 -22.44 -0.53
N ALA A 349 7.90 -22.99 0.33
CA ALA A 349 7.36 -22.28 1.49
C ALA A 349 8.47 -21.77 2.43
N ALA A 350 9.49 -22.58 2.71
CA ALA A 350 10.63 -22.18 3.52
C ALA A 350 11.44 -21.04 2.86
N PHE A 351 11.67 -21.10 1.56
CA PHE A 351 12.31 -20.02 0.78
C PHE A 351 11.53 -18.70 0.92
N VAL A 352 10.21 -18.76 0.78
CA VAL A 352 9.38 -17.56 0.87
C VAL A 352 9.33 -17.00 2.29
N GLN A 353 9.25 -17.84 3.31
CA GLN A 353 9.33 -17.40 4.71
C GLN A 353 10.65 -16.66 4.99
N GLN A 354 11.78 -17.12 4.44
CA GLN A 354 13.05 -16.44 4.57
C GLN A 354 13.03 -15.07 3.87
N SER A 355 12.44 -15.00 2.68
CA SER A 355 12.26 -13.74 1.93
C SER A 355 11.41 -12.73 2.70
N ASP A 356 10.32 -13.15 3.34
CA ASP A 356 9.46 -12.28 4.15
C ASP A 356 10.13 -11.80 5.44
N LYS A 357 10.93 -12.65 6.10
CA LYS A 357 11.74 -12.21 7.24
C LYS A 357 12.72 -11.09 6.83
N SER A 358 13.32 -11.20 5.65
CA SER A 358 14.20 -10.16 5.10
C SER A 358 13.45 -8.87 4.85
N LYS A 359 12.22 -8.92 4.26
CA LYS A 359 11.37 -7.74 4.06
C LYS A 359 10.95 -7.08 5.38
N LEU A 360 10.64 -7.88 6.40
CA LEU A 360 10.27 -7.37 7.72
C LEU A 360 11.43 -6.63 8.37
N LEU A 361 12.65 -7.15 8.27
CA LEU A 361 13.86 -6.46 8.76
C LEU A 361 14.08 -5.13 8.04
N ILE A 362 13.92 -5.10 6.71
CA ILE A 362 14.00 -3.88 5.90
C ILE A 362 12.94 -2.88 6.33
N SER A 363 11.70 -3.31 6.56
CA SER A 363 10.62 -2.43 7.02
C SER A 363 10.88 -1.83 8.41
N ARG A 364 11.42 -2.61 9.34
CA ARG A 364 11.81 -2.11 10.68
C ARG A 364 12.97 -1.11 10.63
N LEU A 365 13.96 -1.35 9.77
CA LEU A 365 15.04 -0.38 9.54
C LEU A 365 14.50 0.95 9.00
N LYS A 366 13.51 0.88 8.11
CA LYS A 366 12.82 2.08 7.61
C LYS A 366 12.12 2.86 8.73
N GLU A 367 11.40 2.20 9.63
CA GLU A 367 10.74 2.83 10.77
C GLU A 367 11.77 3.48 11.72
N PHE A 368 12.87 2.80 11.99
CA PHE A 368 13.96 3.33 12.82
C PHE A 368 14.63 4.58 12.23
N ILE A 369 14.77 4.66 10.90
CA ILE A 369 15.34 5.83 10.21
C ILE A 369 14.38 7.05 10.27
N LEU A 370 13.07 6.81 10.39
CA LEU A 370 12.04 7.85 10.44
C LEU A 370 11.75 8.37 11.85
N MET A 371 12.22 7.67 12.90
CA MET A 371 12.12 8.11 14.30
C MET A 371 13.29 9.03 14.69
#